data_46e23ec158b0fe59f94b6537361fbfee
#
_entry.id   46e23ec158b0fe59f94b6537361fbfee
#
_cell.length_a   1.000
_cell.length_b   1.000
_cell.length_c   1.000
_cell.angle_alpha   90.00
_cell.angle_beta   90.00
_cell.angle_gamma   90.00
#
_symmetry.space_group_name_H-M   'P 1'
#
loop_
_entity.id
_entity.type
_entity.pdbx_description
1 polymer ?
#
loop_
_entity_poly.entity_id
_entity_poly.type
_entity_poly.pdbx_seq_one_letter_code
_entity_poly.pdbx_strand_id
1 'polypeptide(L)'
;MKYNCEMIRDLLPLYVDQVCSPSSAHAVEEHIRECNACASLLGEMSSADPILDQEIYAERSRVLDTQAKFFKRRSAVAGSIIGGIFALPILICLIVNLASGAGLTWFFIVLAAMFIPASLIVVPLMVPENKFLWTIGAFTASLLGLLGVCSIYSGSGWFLIAGPAVLFGLCVIFSPFIVHTKPVAKLLGNQKGLTVFAADTLTFILMMTMIGIRTGSSGFFRIAFACSLMPVAWIWLLFLLIRYPKWNGLLKAAVCILVSALFGFFSNTIVGMMLGSGLYLPKFDLSFASGDSINGFVSWCILLTGTVLAAIFGVCGALKNNRK
;
A
#
# COMPACT_ATOMS: atom_id res chain seq x y z
N MET A 1 -50.05 34.19 -19.75
CA MET A 1 -48.92 33.29 -19.81
C MET A 1 -47.63 34.09 -19.63
N LYS A 2 -46.88 33.78 -18.60
CA LYS A 2 -45.67 34.53 -18.21
C LYS A 2 -44.43 34.11 -19.01
N TYR A 3 -44.46 32.92 -19.61
CA TYR A 3 -43.36 32.33 -20.38
C TYR A 3 -43.81 31.91 -21.77
N ASN A 4 -42.91 32.04 -22.79
CA ASN A 4 -43.19 31.66 -24.17
C ASN A 4 -43.08 30.13 -24.33
N CYS A 5 -43.99 29.53 -25.14
CA CYS A 5 -43.98 28.09 -25.43
C CYS A 5 -42.66 27.58 -26.05
N GLU A 6 -41.98 28.38 -26.86
CA GLU A 6 -40.68 27.99 -27.44
C GLU A 6 -39.65 27.81 -26.35
N MET A 7 -39.53 28.77 -25.43
CA MET A 7 -38.59 28.69 -24.31
C MET A 7 -38.88 27.48 -23.41
N ILE A 8 -40.16 27.18 -23.16
CA ILE A 8 -40.55 26.04 -22.34
C ILE A 8 -40.21 24.72 -23.05
N ARG A 9 -40.45 24.63 -24.37
CA ARG A 9 -40.07 23.42 -25.15
C ARG A 9 -38.61 23.09 -25.09
N ASP A 10 -37.73 24.10 -25.09
CA ASP A 10 -36.28 23.91 -24.94
C ASP A 10 -35.90 23.42 -23.56
N LEU A 11 -36.71 23.72 -22.54
CA LEU A 11 -36.48 23.28 -21.15
C LEU A 11 -37.07 21.90 -20.84
N LEU A 12 -38.09 21.43 -21.62
CA LEU A 12 -38.74 20.16 -21.34
C LEU A 12 -37.78 18.95 -21.29
N PRO A 13 -36.81 18.78 -22.20
CA PRO A 13 -35.85 17.67 -22.11
C PRO A 13 -35.05 17.71 -20.81
N LEU A 14 -34.55 18.90 -20.42
CA LEU A 14 -33.79 19.10 -19.20
C LEU A 14 -34.64 18.86 -17.93
N TYR A 15 -35.96 19.14 -18.02
CA TYR A 15 -36.89 18.89 -16.93
C TYR A 15 -37.16 17.39 -16.77
N VAL A 16 -37.32 16.63 -17.87
CA VAL A 16 -37.50 15.18 -17.85
C VAL A 16 -36.24 14.50 -17.24
N ASP A 17 -35.06 14.95 -17.63
CA ASP A 17 -33.79 14.44 -17.12
C ASP A 17 -33.44 14.91 -15.68
N GLN A 18 -34.28 15.73 -15.07
CA GLN A 18 -34.09 16.29 -13.72
C GLN A 18 -32.82 17.12 -13.53
N VAL A 19 -32.28 17.69 -14.61
CA VAL A 19 -31.06 18.52 -14.61
C VAL A 19 -31.35 20.03 -14.65
N CYS A 20 -32.60 20.43 -14.61
CA CYS A 20 -33.04 21.82 -14.52
C CYS A 20 -32.62 22.48 -13.20
N SER A 21 -32.30 23.78 -13.28
CA SER A 21 -32.22 24.59 -12.06
C SER A 21 -33.64 24.72 -11.39
N PRO A 22 -33.71 24.90 -10.07
CA PRO A 22 -35.00 25.01 -9.39
C PRO A 22 -35.92 26.11 -9.96
N SER A 23 -35.33 27.21 -10.40
CA SER A 23 -36.07 28.32 -11.07
C SER A 23 -36.64 27.96 -12.43
N SER A 24 -35.87 27.19 -13.23
CA SER A 24 -36.30 26.70 -14.54
C SER A 24 -37.36 25.61 -14.40
N ALA A 25 -37.21 24.70 -13.44
CA ALA A 25 -38.22 23.69 -13.16
C ALA A 25 -39.57 24.32 -12.77
N HIS A 26 -39.55 25.33 -11.87
CA HIS A 26 -40.73 26.05 -11.49
C HIS A 26 -41.40 26.77 -12.67
N ALA A 27 -40.62 27.37 -13.58
CA ALA A 27 -41.14 28.01 -14.79
C ALA A 27 -41.81 27.00 -15.72
N VAL A 28 -41.25 25.79 -15.89
CA VAL A 28 -41.91 24.71 -16.64
C VAL A 28 -43.19 24.27 -15.97
N GLU A 29 -43.21 24.03 -14.66
CA GLU A 29 -44.42 23.62 -13.90
C GLU A 29 -45.52 24.64 -13.98
N GLU A 30 -45.23 25.94 -13.86
CA GLU A 30 -46.20 27.02 -13.97
C GLU A 30 -46.84 27.06 -15.38
N HIS A 31 -46.00 26.91 -16.42
CA HIS A 31 -46.47 26.97 -17.81
C HIS A 31 -47.32 25.76 -18.22
N ILE A 32 -46.92 24.53 -17.84
CA ILE A 32 -47.65 23.30 -18.19
C ILE A 32 -49.06 23.23 -17.52
N ARG A 33 -49.29 23.95 -16.42
CA ARG A 33 -50.62 24.06 -15.80
C ARG A 33 -51.60 24.86 -16.67
N GLU A 34 -51.10 25.80 -17.48
CA GLU A 34 -51.90 26.70 -18.31
C GLU A 34 -51.87 26.33 -19.79
N CYS A 35 -50.88 25.58 -20.27
CA CYS A 35 -50.69 25.25 -21.66
C CYS A 35 -50.79 23.73 -21.94
N ASN A 36 -51.92 23.28 -22.43
CA ASN A 36 -52.18 21.89 -22.74
C ASN A 36 -51.23 21.33 -23.83
N ALA A 37 -50.79 22.17 -24.77
CA ALA A 37 -49.86 21.73 -25.82
C ALA A 37 -48.46 21.37 -25.30
N CYS A 38 -47.94 22.12 -24.32
CA CYS A 38 -46.66 21.79 -23.66
C CYS A 38 -46.82 20.65 -22.67
N ALA A 39 -48.00 20.53 -22.02
CA ALA A 39 -48.29 19.40 -21.14
C ALA A 39 -48.38 18.07 -21.89
N SER A 40 -49.03 18.06 -23.10
CA SER A 40 -49.05 16.83 -23.95
C SER A 40 -47.65 16.46 -24.42
N LEU A 41 -46.83 17.44 -24.82
CA LEU A 41 -45.47 17.18 -25.26
C LEU A 41 -44.59 16.61 -24.14
N LEU A 42 -44.76 17.12 -22.90
CA LEU A 42 -44.09 16.57 -21.71
C LEU A 42 -44.53 15.11 -21.47
N GLY A 43 -45.85 14.82 -21.62
CA GLY A 43 -46.38 13.46 -21.53
C GLY A 43 -45.78 12.50 -22.53
N GLU A 44 -45.63 12.94 -23.80
CA GLU A 44 -44.97 12.16 -24.86
C GLU A 44 -43.49 11.93 -24.54
N MET A 45 -42.76 12.96 -24.07
CA MET A 45 -41.35 12.85 -23.71
C MET A 45 -41.12 11.97 -22.45
N SER A 46 -42.02 12.05 -21.48
CA SER A 46 -41.92 11.22 -20.27
C SER A 46 -42.40 9.79 -20.49
N SER A 47 -43.21 9.54 -21.52
CA SER A 47 -43.61 8.20 -21.96
C SER A 47 -42.71 7.61 -23.03
N ALA A 48 -41.70 8.37 -23.48
CA ALA A 48 -40.66 7.87 -24.41
C ALA A 48 -39.91 6.73 -23.72
N ASP A 49 -40.23 5.59 -24.14
CA ASP A 49 -40.02 4.20 -23.87
C ASP A 49 -38.92 3.88 -22.86
N PRO A 50 -39.26 3.52 -21.61
CA PRO A 50 -38.31 2.84 -20.72
C PRO A 50 -37.83 1.50 -21.30
N ILE A 51 -38.53 0.95 -22.31
CA ILE A 51 -38.15 -0.27 -23.04
C ILE A 51 -36.96 0.02 -23.98
N LEU A 52 -36.97 1.18 -24.69
CA LEU A 52 -35.89 1.54 -25.61
C LEU A 52 -34.59 1.84 -24.84
N ASP A 53 -34.69 2.53 -23.72
CA ASP A 53 -33.54 2.76 -22.83
C ASP A 53 -33.00 1.43 -22.26
N GLN A 54 -33.86 0.54 -21.87
CA GLN A 54 -33.50 -0.76 -21.35
C GLN A 54 -32.82 -1.64 -22.41
N GLU A 55 -33.28 -1.58 -23.67
CA GLU A 55 -32.64 -2.26 -24.79
C GLU A 55 -31.27 -1.66 -25.13
N ILE A 56 -31.13 -0.33 -25.14
CA ILE A 56 -29.83 0.36 -25.35
C ILE A 56 -28.84 0.00 -24.24
N TYR A 57 -29.26 0.00 -22.99
CA TYR A 57 -28.40 -0.43 -21.86
C TYR A 57 -28.02 -1.90 -21.96
N ALA A 58 -28.96 -2.77 -22.35
CA ALA A 58 -28.70 -4.20 -22.52
C ALA A 58 -27.72 -4.46 -23.70
N GLU A 59 -27.90 -3.76 -24.82
CA GLU A 59 -26.99 -3.85 -25.97
C GLU A 59 -25.60 -3.33 -25.64
N ARG A 60 -25.50 -2.15 -24.99
CA ARG A 60 -24.24 -1.58 -24.53
C ARG A 60 -23.51 -2.53 -23.58
N SER A 61 -24.21 -3.15 -22.63
CA SER A 61 -23.62 -4.13 -21.73
C SER A 61 -23.12 -5.37 -22.46
N ARG A 62 -23.86 -5.88 -23.44
CA ARG A 62 -23.45 -7.01 -24.31
C ARG A 62 -22.21 -6.69 -25.14
N VAL A 63 -22.15 -5.49 -25.73
CA VAL A 63 -20.98 -5.04 -26.50
C VAL A 63 -19.75 -4.91 -25.61
N LEU A 64 -19.90 -4.29 -24.43
CA LEU A 64 -18.81 -4.15 -23.46
C LEU A 64 -18.31 -5.52 -22.95
N ASP A 65 -19.22 -6.43 -22.65
CA ASP A 65 -18.87 -7.79 -22.23
C ASP A 65 -18.17 -8.59 -23.34
N THR A 66 -18.63 -8.43 -24.59
CA THR A 66 -18.01 -9.09 -25.74
C THR A 66 -16.61 -8.56 -26.00
N GLN A 67 -16.43 -7.22 -25.94
CA GLN A 67 -15.12 -6.60 -26.04
C GLN A 67 -14.20 -7.03 -24.88
N ALA A 68 -14.71 -7.04 -23.65
CA ALA A 68 -13.95 -7.50 -22.49
C ALA A 68 -13.48 -8.95 -22.63
N LYS A 69 -14.36 -9.85 -23.10
CA LYS A 69 -14.02 -11.26 -23.39
C LYS A 69 -12.97 -11.38 -24.49
N PHE A 70 -13.07 -10.57 -25.54
CA PHE A 70 -12.12 -10.57 -26.65
C PHE A 70 -10.72 -10.10 -26.20
N PHE A 71 -10.64 -9.00 -25.44
CA PHE A 71 -9.38 -8.53 -24.87
C PHE A 71 -8.78 -9.55 -23.89
N LYS A 72 -9.61 -10.16 -23.04
CA LYS A 72 -9.19 -11.21 -22.10
C LYS A 72 -8.60 -12.42 -22.83
N ARG A 73 -9.25 -12.87 -23.91
CA ARG A 73 -8.74 -13.98 -24.72
C ARG A 73 -7.44 -13.63 -25.42
N ARG A 74 -7.31 -12.43 -26.00
CA ARG A 74 -6.07 -11.97 -26.65
C ARG A 74 -4.90 -11.87 -25.67
N SER A 75 -5.11 -11.29 -24.49
CA SER A 75 -4.05 -11.22 -23.48
C SER A 75 -3.66 -12.59 -22.93
N ALA A 76 -4.60 -13.53 -22.79
CA ALA A 76 -4.29 -14.90 -22.40
C ALA A 76 -3.46 -15.63 -23.46
N VAL A 77 -3.83 -15.48 -24.75
CA VAL A 77 -3.04 -16.05 -25.87
C VAL A 77 -1.64 -15.45 -25.92
N ALA A 78 -1.52 -14.11 -25.81
CA ALA A 78 -0.20 -13.46 -25.75
C ALA A 78 0.65 -13.96 -24.58
N GLY A 79 0.03 -14.10 -23.39
CA GLY A 79 0.69 -14.63 -22.21
C GLY A 79 1.18 -16.08 -22.39
N SER A 80 0.37 -16.92 -23.07
CA SER A 80 0.74 -18.30 -23.37
C SER A 80 1.90 -18.39 -24.37
N ILE A 81 1.90 -17.53 -25.41
CA ILE A 81 3.01 -17.47 -26.39
C ILE A 81 4.30 -17.05 -25.70
N ILE A 82 4.26 -15.99 -24.88
CA ILE A 82 5.41 -15.50 -24.14
C ILE A 82 5.89 -16.57 -23.14
N GLY A 83 4.96 -17.25 -22.45
CA GLY A 83 5.28 -18.37 -21.56
C GLY A 83 5.98 -19.51 -22.29
N GLY A 84 5.57 -19.83 -23.52
CA GLY A 84 6.24 -20.80 -24.39
C GLY A 84 7.67 -20.38 -24.76
N ILE A 85 7.89 -19.08 -25.02
CA ILE A 85 9.24 -18.54 -25.28
C ILE A 85 10.15 -18.73 -24.04
N PHE A 86 9.65 -18.55 -22.82
CA PHE A 86 10.42 -18.84 -21.61
C PHE A 86 10.68 -20.35 -21.37
N ALA A 87 9.80 -21.21 -21.88
CA ALA A 87 9.98 -22.65 -21.76
C ALA A 87 11.14 -23.17 -22.64
N LEU A 88 11.44 -22.50 -23.75
CA LEU A 88 12.49 -22.94 -24.69
C LEU A 88 13.90 -22.94 -24.05
N PRO A 89 14.38 -21.87 -23.40
CA PRO A 89 15.66 -21.90 -22.68
C PRO A 89 15.71 -22.97 -21.59
N ILE A 90 14.60 -23.20 -20.88
CA ILE A 90 14.52 -24.25 -19.85
C ILE A 90 14.72 -25.62 -20.47
N LEU A 91 14.09 -25.90 -21.61
CA LEU A 91 14.21 -27.16 -22.33
C LEU A 91 15.66 -27.36 -22.85
N ILE A 92 16.26 -26.33 -23.42
CA ILE A 92 17.64 -26.36 -23.89
C ILE A 92 18.59 -26.66 -22.72
N CYS A 93 18.42 -25.95 -21.59
CA CYS A 93 19.23 -26.18 -20.40
C CYS A 93 19.07 -27.59 -19.84
N LEU A 94 17.85 -28.14 -19.87
CA LEU A 94 17.58 -29.52 -19.46
C LEU A 94 18.35 -30.51 -20.34
N ILE A 95 18.25 -30.36 -21.67
CA ILE A 95 18.94 -31.26 -22.64
C ILE A 95 20.45 -31.19 -22.44
N VAL A 96 21.01 -29.99 -22.34
CA VAL A 96 22.49 -29.80 -22.13
C VAL A 96 22.91 -30.39 -20.79
N ASN A 97 22.16 -30.21 -19.73
CA ASN A 97 22.47 -30.73 -18.40
C ASN A 97 22.44 -32.28 -18.38
N LEU A 98 21.45 -32.88 -19.05
CA LEU A 98 21.39 -34.35 -19.19
C LEU A 98 22.50 -34.89 -20.08
N ALA A 99 22.81 -34.23 -21.20
CA ALA A 99 23.84 -34.63 -22.13
C ALA A 99 25.27 -34.56 -21.55
N SER A 100 25.48 -33.63 -20.60
CA SER A 100 26.77 -33.48 -19.90
C SER A 100 27.07 -34.61 -18.90
N GLY A 101 26.10 -35.47 -18.62
CA GLY A 101 26.26 -36.62 -17.69
C GLY A 101 26.50 -36.24 -16.22
N ALA A 102 26.51 -34.96 -15.90
CA ALA A 102 26.83 -34.44 -14.56
C ALA A 102 25.61 -34.45 -13.61
N GLY A 103 24.48 -35.05 -14.03
CA GLY A 103 23.20 -34.98 -13.30
C GLY A 103 22.56 -33.59 -13.38
N LEU A 104 21.44 -33.37 -12.68
CA LEU A 104 20.72 -32.11 -12.69
C LEU A 104 21.35 -31.10 -11.71
N THR A 105 22.60 -30.69 -11.93
CA THR A 105 23.36 -29.89 -10.99
C THR A 105 22.93 -28.40 -10.95
N TRP A 106 22.83 -27.75 -12.10
CA TRP A 106 22.48 -26.31 -12.19
C TRP A 106 21.11 -26.04 -12.84
N PHE A 107 20.47 -27.07 -13.39
CA PHE A 107 19.19 -26.95 -14.08
C PHE A 107 18.12 -26.28 -13.22
N PHE A 108 17.97 -26.67 -11.95
CA PHE A 108 16.96 -26.11 -11.07
C PHE A 108 17.19 -24.63 -10.72
N ILE A 109 18.45 -24.17 -10.76
CA ILE A 109 18.77 -22.74 -10.58
C ILE A 109 18.24 -21.96 -11.78
N VAL A 110 18.48 -22.45 -13.01
CA VAL A 110 17.97 -21.81 -14.23
C VAL A 110 16.45 -21.84 -14.27
N LEU A 111 15.85 -22.98 -13.93
CA LEU A 111 14.41 -23.12 -13.85
C LEU A 111 13.78 -22.08 -12.89
N ALA A 112 14.31 -21.99 -11.67
CA ALA A 112 13.85 -21.03 -10.67
C ALA A 112 14.08 -19.57 -11.12
N ALA A 113 15.21 -19.28 -11.77
CA ALA A 113 15.50 -17.94 -12.28
C ALA A 113 14.52 -17.52 -13.39
N MET A 114 14.08 -18.45 -14.26
CA MET A 114 13.13 -18.17 -15.32
C MET A 114 11.71 -17.87 -14.82
N PHE A 115 11.37 -18.31 -13.61
CA PHE A 115 10.08 -17.93 -13.01
C PHE A 115 9.99 -16.44 -12.62
N ILE A 116 11.12 -15.75 -12.39
CA ILE A 116 11.13 -14.32 -12.06
C ILE A 116 10.59 -13.48 -13.22
N PRO A 117 11.20 -13.47 -14.43
CA PRO A 117 10.64 -12.71 -15.54
C PRO A 117 9.27 -13.24 -15.97
N ALA A 118 9.01 -14.55 -15.87
CA ALA A 118 7.69 -15.10 -16.14
C ALA A 118 6.61 -14.55 -15.18
N SER A 119 6.90 -14.40 -13.91
CA SER A 119 5.98 -13.81 -12.93
C SER A 119 5.65 -12.36 -13.24
N LEU A 120 6.60 -11.58 -13.75
CA LEU A 120 6.42 -10.16 -14.06
C LEU A 120 5.73 -9.91 -15.41
N ILE A 121 5.89 -10.82 -16.37
CA ILE A 121 5.41 -10.64 -17.75
C ILE A 121 4.16 -11.49 -18.02
N VAL A 122 4.22 -12.79 -17.71
CA VAL A 122 3.15 -13.73 -18.05
C VAL A 122 1.95 -13.59 -17.12
N VAL A 123 2.19 -13.46 -15.81
CA VAL A 123 1.11 -13.38 -14.82
C VAL A 123 0.16 -12.20 -15.07
N PRO A 124 0.61 -10.95 -15.27
CA PRO A 124 -0.31 -9.84 -15.51
C PRO A 124 -1.05 -9.92 -16.86
N LEU A 125 -0.56 -10.72 -17.82
CA LEU A 125 -1.24 -10.98 -19.09
C LEU A 125 -2.30 -12.07 -18.95
N MET A 126 -2.06 -13.10 -18.17
CA MET A 126 -2.97 -14.24 -18.02
C MET A 126 -4.07 -13.99 -16.98
N VAL A 127 -3.77 -13.26 -15.91
CA VAL A 127 -4.71 -13.00 -14.83
C VAL A 127 -5.62 -11.82 -15.18
N PRO A 128 -6.96 -12.00 -15.22
CA PRO A 128 -7.90 -10.94 -15.60
C PRO A 128 -8.14 -9.93 -14.51
N GLU A 129 -8.17 -10.36 -13.24
CA GLU A 129 -8.52 -9.54 -12.09
C GLU A 129 -7.39 -9.51 -11.07
N ASN A 130 -7.29 -8.40 -10.33
CA ASN A 130 -6.28 -8.20 -9.29
C ASN A 130 -4.84 -8.49 -9.76
N LYS A 131 -4.53 -8.10 -10.99
CA LYS A 131 -3.24 -8.36 -11.67
C LYS A 131 -2.04 -8.05 -10.78
N PHE A 132 -2.07 -6.88 -10.12
CA PHE A 132 -0.99 -6.44 -9.23
C PHE A 132 -0.75 -7.44 -8.09
N LEU A 133 -1.81 -7.87 -7.40
CA LEU A 133 -1.70 -8.79 -6.26
C LEU A 133 -1.07 -10.13 -6.68
N TRP A 134 -1.58 -10.72 -7.78
CA TRP A 134 -1.07 -11.98 -8.29
C TRP A 134 0.36 -11.87 -8.82
N THR A 135 0.70 -10.76 -9.49
CA THR A 135 2.06 -10.52 -10.00
C THR A 135 3.06 -10.40 -8.86
N ILE A 136 2.76 -9.60 -7.82
CA ILE A 136 3.66 -9.45 -6.66
C ILE A 136 3.75 -10.76 -5.88
N GLY A 137 2.66 -11.49 -5.71
CA GLY A 137 2.66 -12.80 -5.05
C GLY A 137 3.54 -13.82 -5.80
N ALA A 138 3.36 -13.94 -7.12
CA ALA A 138 4.15 -14.83 -7.97
C ALA A 138 5.63 -14.41 -8.01
N PHE A 139 5.93 -13.11 -8.12
CA PHE A 139 7.28 -12.58 -8.07
C PHE A 139 7.97 -12.90 -6.74
N THR A 140 7.30 -12.65 -5.61
CA THR A 140 7.83 -12.95 -4.28
C THR A 140 8.13 -14.45 -4.14
N ALA A 141 7.19 -15.30 -4.54
CA ALA A 141 7.36 -16.77 -4.49
C ALA A 141 8.51 -17.23 -5.39
N SER A 142 8.64 -16.68 -6.61
CA SER A 142 9.71 -17.00 -7.55
C SER A 142 11.08 -16.59 -7.02
N LEU A 143 11.18 -15.39 -6.44
CA LEU A 143 12.42 -14.87 -5.88
C LEU A 143 12.87 -15.69 -4.66
N LEU A 144 11.96 -15.96 -3.73
CA LEU A 144 12.27 -16.82 -2.58
C LEU A 144 12.61 -18.25 -2.99
N GLY A 145 11.92 -18.78 -4.01
CA GLY A 145 12.21 -20.08 -4.60
C GLY A 145 13.63 -20.14 -5.17
N LEU A 146 14.04 -19.12 -5.94
CA LEU A 146 15.41 -19.04 -6.48
C LEU A 146 16.45 -19.01 -5.36
N LEU A 147 16.25 -18.14 -4.34
CA LEU A 147 17.15 -18.06 -3.20
C LEU A 147 17.25 -19.40 -2.45
N GLY A 148 16.12 -20.09 -2.27
CA GLY A 148 16.06 -21.41 -1.65
C GLY A 148 16.86 -22.45 -2.44
N VAL A 149 16.65 -22.54 -3.76
CA VAL A 149 17.38 -23.44 -4.64
C VAL A 149 18.88 -23.14 -4.59
N CYS A 150 19.29 -21.88 -4.72
CA CYS A 150 20.70 -21.49 -4.63
C CYS A 150 21.33 -21.87 -3.27
N SER A 151 20.58 -21.71 -2.18
CA SER A 151 21.05 -22.09 -0.84
C SER A 151 21.23 -23.60 -0.68
N ILE A 152 20.35 -24.42 -1.27
CA ILE A 152 20.47 -25.89 -1.29
C ILE A 152 21.74 -26.29 -2.06
N TYR A 153 21.94 -25.73 -3.24
CA TYR A 153 23.12 -26.02 -4.05
C TYR A 153 24.45 -25.59 -3.41
N SER A 154 24.44 -24.47 -2.69
CA SER A 154 25.63 -24.00 -1.95
C SER A 154 25.92 -24.78 -0.67
N GLY A 155 24.99 -25.61 -0.19
CA GLY A 155 25.12 -26.39 1.04
C GLY A 155 25.22 -25.55 2.33
N SER A 156 25.11 -24.22 2.25
CA SER A 156 25.45 -23.31 3.36
C SER A 156 24.23 -22.87 4.19
N GLY A 157 23.00 -23.14 3.73
CA GLY A 157 21.75 -22.80 4.46
C GLY A 157 21.53 -21.31 4.70
N TRP A 158 22.19 -20.43 3.95
CA TRP A 158 22.08 -18.97 4.06
C TRP A 158 20.67 -18.43 3.74
N PHE A 159 19.83 -19.24 3.09
CA PHE A 159 18.43 -18.89 2.81
C PHE A 159 17.65 -18.52 4.08
N LEU A 160 17.95 -19.15 5.21
CA LEU A 160 17.30 -18.85 6.47
C LEU A 160 17.54 -17.41 6.96
N ILE A 161 18.59 -16.76 6.47
CA ILE A 161 18.88 -15.35 6.73
C ILE A 161 18.36 -14.47 5.59
N ALA A 162 18.71 -14.79 4.36
CA ALA A 162 18.39 -13.96 3.19
C ALA A 162 16.89 -13.99 2.83
N GLY A 163 16.23 -15.15 2.95
CA GLY A 163 14.81 -15.29 2.63
C GLY A 163 13.91 -14.37 3.45
N PRO A 164 13.96 -14.42 4.79
CA PRO A 164 13.19 -13.50 5.63
C PRO A 164 13.57 -12.03 5.45
N ALA A 165 14.84 -11.71 5.18
CA ALA A 165 15.28 -10.34 4.91
C ALA A 165 14.68 -9.78 3.62
N VAL A 166 14.70 -10.59 2.55
CA VAL A 166 14.05 -10.23 1.27
C VAL A 166 12.54 -10.13 1.44
N LEU A 167 11.91 -11.06 2.16
CA LEU A 167 10.47 -11.02 2.44
C LEU A 167 10.08 -9.75 3.20
N PHE A 168 10.85 -9.36 4.21
CA PHE A 168 10.64 -8.11 4.95
C PHE A 168 10.77 -6.90 4.01
N GLY A 169 11.83 -6.82 3.20
CA GLY A 169 12.01 -5.73 2.23
C GLY A 169 10.86 -5.61 1.23
N LEU A 170 10.41 -6.74 0.69
CA LEU A 170 9.24 -6.78 -0.22
C LEU A 170 7.94 -6.40 0.49
N CYS A 171 7.76 -6.81 1.76
CA CYS A 171 6.62 -6.42 2.57
C CYS A 171 6.57 -4.90 2.74
N VAL A 172 7.63 -4.27 3.19
CA VAL A 172 7.73 -2.82 3.39
C VAL A 172 7.41 -2.06 2.09
N ILE A 173 7.90 -2.54 0.94
CA ILE A 173 7.69 -1.87 -0.35
C ILE A 173 6.25 -2.06 -0.85
N PHE A 174 5.71 -3.28 -0.81
CA PHE A 174 4.48 -3.64 -1.50
C PHE A 174 3.23 -3.66 -0.61
N SER A 175 3.36 -3.84 0.71
CA SER A 175 2.20 -3.90 1.62
C SER A 175 1.31 -2.65 1.53
N PRO A 176 1.84 -1.39 1.41
CA PRO A 176 1.00 -0.21 1.27
C PRO A 176 0.13 -0.23 0.00
N PHE A 177 0.61 -0.86 -1.06
CA PHE A 177 -0.13 -0.99 -2.32
C PHE A 177 -1.12 -2.16 -2.27
N ILE A 178 -0.72 -3.29 -1.69
CA ILE A 178 -1.54 -4.51 -1.57
C ILE A 178 -2.83 -4.24 -0.79
N VAL A 179 -2.79 -3.49 0.30
CA VAL A 179 -3.97 -3.18 1.12
C VAL A 179 -5.01 -2.29 0.40
N HIS A 180 -4.64 -1.69 -0.75
CA HIS A 180 -5.55 -0.92 -1.59
C HIS A 180 -6.14 -1.73 -2.75
N THR A 181 -5.68 -2.97 -2.99
CA THR A 181 -6.29 -3.86 -4.00
C THR A 181 -7.71 -4.24 -3.59
N LYS A 182 -8.63 -4.37 -4.57
CA LYS A 182 -10.07 -4.59 -4.32
C LYS A 182 -10.39 -5.69 -3.31
N PRO A 183 -9.83 -6.92 -3.39
CA PRO A 183 -10.18 -7.98 -2.44
C PRO A 183 -9.71 -7.65 -1.02
N VAL A 184 -8.49 -7.15 -0.86
CA VAL A 184 -7.87 -6.84 0.44
C VAL A 184 -8.49 -5.59 1.05
N ALA A 185 -8.72 -4.55 0.25
CA ALA A 185 -9.34 -3.31 0.69
C ALA A 185 -10.77 -3.50 1.25
N LYS A 186 -11.54 -4.44 0.65
CA LYS A 186 -12.88 -4.78 1.13
C LYS A 186 -12.84 -5.49 2.48
N LEU A 187 -11.85 -6.38 2.68
CA LEU A 187 -11.67 -7.13 3.93
C LEU A 187 -11.21 -6.21 5.07
N LEU A 188 -10.25 -5.31 4.80
CA LEU A 188 -9.61 -4.49 5.82
C LEU A 188 -10.40 -3.22 6.20
N GLY A 189 -11.30 -2.76 5.35
CA GLY A 189 -12.09 -1.55 5.58
C GLY A 189 -11.20 -0.34 5.95
N ASN A 190 -11.39 0.17 7.17
CA ASN A 190 -10.65 1.33 7.68
C ASN A 190 -9.30 0.96 8.36
N GLN A 191 -8.95 -0.33 8.47
CA GLN A 191 -7.75 -0.78 9.20
C GLN A 191 -6.51 -0.97 8.33
N LYS A 192 -6.51 -0.47 7.08
CA LYS A 192 -5.42 -0.66 6.11
C LYS A 192 -4.04 -0.29 6.65
N GLY A 193 -3.92 0.89 7.26
CA GLY A 193 -2.64 1.34 7.84
C GLY A 193 -2.16 0.46 8.99
N LEU A 194 -3.08 0.05 9.88
CA LEU A 194 -2.73 -0.86 10.99
C LEU A 194 -2.22 -2.20 10.46
N THR A 195 -2.85 -2.73 9.41
CA THR A 195 -2.45 -4.01 8.80
C THR A 195 -1.07 -3.93 8.15
N VAL A 196 -0.74 -2.80 7.48
CA VAL A 196 0.61 -2.58 6.92
C VAL A 196 1.65 -2.61 8.03
N PHE A 197 1.48 -1.80 9.08
CA PHE A 197 2.42 -1.75 10.19
C PHE A 197 2.55 -3.09 10.92
N ALA A 198 1.44 -3.81 11.09
CA ALA A 198 1.45 -5.14 11.71
C ALA A 198 2.20 -6.16 10.84
N ALA A 199 1.98 -6.19 9.53
CA ALA A 199 2.65 -7.09 8.60
C ALA A 199 4.16 -6.81 8.54
N ASP A 200 4.55 -5.53 8.46
CA ASP A 200 5.97 -5.13 8.45
C ASP A 200 6.66 -5.49 9.76
N THR A 201 6.00 -5.27 10.90
CA THR A 201 6.53 -5.66 12.21
C THR A 201 6.68 -7.16 12.34
N LEU A 202 5.71 -7.94 11.84
CA LEU A 202 5.71 -9.40 11.93
C LEU A 202 6.83 -10.01 11.06
N THR A 203 7.00 -9.50 9.84
CA THR A 203 8.09 -9.92 8.94
C THR A 203 9.46 -9.49 9.46
N PHE A 204 9.55 -8.32 10.10
CA PHE A 204 10.76 -7.89 10.80
C PHE A 204 11.15 -8.82 11.97
N ILE A 205 10.18 -9.17 12.83
CA ILE A 205 10.41 -10.11 13.94
C ILE A 205 10.83 -11.48 13.41
N LEU A 206 10.17 -11.96 12.33
CA LEU A 206 10.56 -13.21 11.66
C LEU A 206 12.01 -13.16 11.18
N MET A 207 12.40 -12.07 10.50
CA MET A 207 13.77 -11.88 10.03
C MET A 207 14.77 -11.92 11.20
N MET A 208 14.53 -11.14 12.25
CA MET A 208 15.42 -11.11 13.43
C MET A 208 15.52 -12.46 14.12
N THR A 209 14.42 -13.18 14.24
CA THR A 209 14.39 -14.51 14.85
C THR A 209 15.20 -15.52 14.04
N MET A 210 15.04 -15.53 12.72
CA MET A 210 15.79 -16.44 11.83
C MET A 210 17.29 -16.13 11.82
N ILE A 211 17.68 -14.87 11.85
CA ILE A 211 19.09 -14.46 12.01
C ILE A 211 19.64 -14.96 13.35
N GLY A 212 18.89 -14.76 14.44
CA GLY A 212 19.31 -15.19 15.76
C GLY A 212 19.49 -16.71 15.88
N ILE A 213 18.55 -17.49 15.37
CA ILE A 213 18.64 -18.96 15.33
C ILE A 213 19.88 -19.41 14.55
N ARG A 214 20.12 -18.79 13.38
CA ARG A 214 21.21 -19.18 12.49
C ARG A 214 22.58 -18.77 13.01
N THR A 215 22.67 -17.62 13.70
CA THR A 215 23.92 -17.12 14.28
C THR A 215 24.33 -17.91 15.52
N GLY A 216 23.36 -18.51 16.24
CA GLY A 216 23.63 -19.35 17.42
C GLY A 216 24.25 -18.62 18.62
N SER A 217 24.31 -17.28 18.58
CA SER A 217 24.91 -16.47 19.65
C SER A 217 23.92 -16.30 20.79
N SER A 218 24.28 -16.69 22.00
CA SER A 218 23.46 -16.58 23.21
C SER A 218 23.08 -15.13 23.55
N GLY A 219 23.91 -14.16 23.15
CA GLY A 219 23.66 -12.74 23.38
C GLY A 219 22.85 -12.04 22.26
N PHE A 220 22.72 -12.67 21.09
CA PHE A 220 22.11 -12.05 19.91
C PHE A 220 20.68 -11.53 20.19
N PHE A 221 19.83 -12.40 20.72
CA PHE A 221 18.44 -12.03 20.97
C PHE A 221 18.32 -10.84 21.93
N ARG A 222 19.09 -10.83 23.02
CA ARG A 222 19.08 -9.71 23.97
C ARG A 222 19.52 -8.40 23.32
N ILE A 223 20.60 -8.43 22.56
CA ILE A 223 21.15 -7.22 21.90
C ILE A 223 20.27 -6.79 20.74
N ALA A 224 19.94 -7.70 19.84
CA ALA A 224 19.18 -7.39 18.64
C ALA A 224 17.77 -6.86 18.96
N PHE A 225 17.05 -7.49 19.90
CA PHE A 225 15.73 -7.02 20.29
C PHE A 225 15.80 -5.73 21.12
N ALA A 226 16.79 -5.55 22.01
CA ALA A 226 16.98 -4.30 22.71
C ALA A 226 17.17 -3.12 21.75
N CYS A 227 18.03 -3.29 20.75
CA CYS A 227 18.33 -2.23 19.80
C CYS A 227 17.21 -2.00 18.76
N SER A 228 16.42 -3.01 18.40
CA SER A 228 15.45 -2.94 17.32
C SER A 228 14.01 -2.75 17.78
N LEU A 229 13.58 -3.35 18.89
CA LEU A 229 12.19 -3.18 19.36
C LEU A 229 11.89 -1.76 19.82
N MET A 230 12.89 -1.07 20.34
CA MET A 230 12.72 0.31 20.79
C MET A 230 12.33 1.26 19.63
N PRO A 231 13.07 1.36 18.50
CA PRO A 231 12.63 2.16 17.37
C PRO A 231 11.31 1.66 16.75
N VAL A 232 11.05 0.36 16.76
CA VAL A 232 9.76 -0.18 16.31
C VAL A 232 8.63 0.32 17.21
N ALA A 233 8.78 0.28 18.53
CA ALA A 233 7.79 0.81 19.48
C ALA A 233 7.57 2.32 19.29
N TRP A 234 8.62 3.09 19.03
CA TRP A 234 8.52 4.52 18.72
C TRP A 234 7.73 4.77 17.42
N ILE A 235 8.01 4.04 16.34
CA ILE A 235 7.25 4.14 15.09
C ILE A 235 5.77 3.81 15.31
N TRP A 236 5.47 2.75 16.09
CA TRP A 236 4.10 2.40 16.46
C TRP A 236 3.42 3.50 17.27
N LEU A 237 4.11 4.10 18.23
CA LEU A 237 3.58 5.19 19.01
C LEU A 237 3.24 6.41 18.13
N LEU A 238 4.13 6.80 17.23
CA LEU A 238 3.87 7.88 16.27
C LEU A 238 2.67 7.56 15.37
N PHE A 239 2.59 6.33 14.86
CA PHE A 239 1.44 5.90 14.06
C PHE A 239 0.12 6.03 14.82
N LEU A 240 0.07 5.58 16.08
CA LEU A 240 -1.10 5.69 16.93
C LEU A 240 -1.48 7.15 17.21
N LEU A 241 -0.49 8.00 17.50
CA LEU A 241 -0.69 9.44 17.77
C LEU A 241 -1.18 10.21 16.54
N ILE A 242 -0.74 9.84 15.34
CA ILE A 242 -1.21 10.48 14.11
C ILE A 242 -2.64 10.03 13.77
N ARG A 243 -2.95 8.74 13.97
CA ARG A 243 -4.18 8.13 13.47
C ARG A 243 -5.40 8.33 14.36
N TYR A 244 -5.27 8.07 15.67
CA TYR A 244 -6.44 7.95 16.55
C TYR A 244 -6.92 9.26 17.18
N PRO A 245 -6.08 10.15 17.71
CA PRO A 245 -6.56 11.39 18.31
C PRO A 245 -7.25 12.30 17.29
N LYS A 246 -8.38 12.89 17.69
CA LYS A 246 -9.14 13.85 16.87
C LYS A 246 -8.60 15.29 17.03
N TRP A 247 -7.31 15.45 17.21
CA TRP A 247 -6.65 16.76 17.34
C TRP A 247 -6.41 17.40 15.97
N ASN A 248 -6.23 18.71 15.95
CA ASN A 248 -5.80 19.39 14.73
C ASN A 248 -4.37 18.97 14.33
N GLY A 249 -4.01 19.13 13.05
CA GLY A 249 -2.71 18.69 12.51
C GLY A 249 -1.50 19.30 13.22
N LEU A 250 -1.61 20.56 13.69
CA LEU A 250 -0.53 21.23 14.41
C LEU A 250 -0.30 20.65 15.81
N LEU A 251 -1.38 20.32 16.53
CA LEU A 251 -1.28 19.65 17.83
C LEU A 251 -0.72 18.23 17.68
N LYS A 252 -1.13 17.48 16.65
CA LYS A 252 -0.53 16.16 16.36
C LYS A 252 0.97 16.29 16.10
N ALA A 253 1.38 17.27 15.28
CA ALA A 253 2.78 17.51 14.99
C ALA A 253 3.57 17.87 16.26
N ALA A 254 3.01 18.74 17.11
CA ALA A 254 3.63 19.12 18.38
C ALA A 254 3.91 17.90 19.28
N VAL A 255 2.91 17.04 19.46
CA VAL A 255 3.05 15.83 20.30
C VAL A 255 4.02 14.84 19.68
N CYS A 256 3.96 14.62 18.36
CA CYS A 256 4.89 13.73 17.66
C CYS A 256 6.35 14.23 17.78
N ILE A 257 6.58 15.53 17.64
CA ILE A 257 7.92 16.14 17.80
C ILE A 257 8.42 15.97 19.24
N LEU A 258 7.57 16.24 20.24
CA LEU A 258 7.93 16.08 21.66
C LEU A 258 8.27 14.62 21.98
N VAL A 259 7.44 13.68 21.56
CA VAL A 259 7.68 12.24 21.74
C VAL A 259 8.98 11.80 21.06
N SER A 260 9.26 12.31 19.85
CA SER A 260 10.50 12.00 19.14
C SER A 260 11.74 12.60 19.81
N ALA A 261 11.63 13.80 20.37
CA ALA A 261 12.72 14.43 21.13
C ALA A 261 13.02 13.66 22.44
N LEU A 262 12.00 13.25 23.17
CA LEU A 262 12.14 12.41 24.35
C LEU A 262 12.72 11.04 24.00
N PHE A 263 12.23 10.42 22.91
CA PHE A 263 12.79 9.17 22.42
C PHE A 263 14.28 9.30 22.09
N GLY A 264 14.68 10.32 21.34
CA GLY A 264 16.08 10.57 20.99
C GLY A 264 16.96 10.81 22.20
N PHE A 265 16.44 11.52 23.22
CA PHE A 265 17.16 11.77 24.47
C PHE A 265 17.39 10.50 25.30
N PHE A 266 16.33 9.68 25.46
CA PHE A 266 16.39 8.50 26.33
C PHE A 266 16.80 7.21 25.60
N SER A 267 16.98 7.21 24.28
CA SER A 267 17.26 6.00 23.49
C SER A 267 18.47 5.23 24.00
N ASN A 268 19.60 5.90 24.21
CA ASN A 268 20.82 5.26 24.71
C ASN A 268 20.66 4.76 26.16
N THR A 269 19.93 5.49 27.00
CA THR A 269 19.62 5.09 28.38
C THR A 269 18.81 3.81 28.43
N ILE A 270 17.73 3.73 27.62
CA ILE A 270 16.85 2.55 27.59
C ILE A 270 17.58 1.34 27.04
N VAL A 271 18.33 1.49 25.95
CA VAL A 271 19.15 0.40 25.40
C VAL A 271 20.19 -0.06 26.43
N GLY A 272 20.89 0.87 27.07
CA GLY A 272 21.84 0.55 28.13
C GLY A 272 21.22 -0.23 29.29
N MET A 273 20.05 0.17 29.76
CA MET A 273 19.30 -0.57 30.79
C MET A 273 18.92 -1.99 30.33
N MET A 274 18.44 -2.16 29.11
CA MET A 274 18.09 -3.46 28.53
C MET A 274 19.34 -4.38 28.40
N LEU A 275 20.50 -3.80 28.16
CA LEU A 275 21.77 -4.53 28.06
C LEU A 275 22.44 -4.78 29.43
N GLY A 276 21.85 -4.25 30.52
CA GLY A 276 22.38 -4.44 31.90
C GLY A 276 23.46 -3.44 32.30
N SER A 277 23.64 -2.34 31.55
CA SER A 277 24.64 -1.31 31.88
C SER A 277 24.20 -0.33 32.99
N GLY A 278 22.98 -0.52 33.53
CA GLY A 278 22.44 0.39 34.55
C GLY A 278 21.81 1.65 33.95
N LEU A 279 21.33 2.53 34.86
CA LEU A 279 20.73 3.80 34.49
C LEU A 279 21.81 4.83 34.13
N TYR A 280 21.99 5.16 32.89
CA TYR A 280 22.87 6.21 32.42
C TYR A 280 22.07 7.33 31.79
N LEU A 281 22.12 8.53 32.37
CA LEU A 281 21.52 9.72 31.80
C LEU A 281 22.56 10.49 30.97
N PRO A 282 22.18 11.01 29.76
CA PRO A 282 23.09 11.81 28.94
C PRO A 282 23.60 13.02 29.73
N LYS A 283 24.93 13.14 29.88
CA LYS A 283 25.55 14.30 30.51
C LYS A 283 25.74 15.42 29.51
N PHE A 284 25.46 16.63 29.92
CA PHE A 284 25.79 17.82 29.13
C PHE A 284 27.27 18.13 29.29
N ASP A 285 28.08 17.82 28.31
CA ASP A 285 29.52 18.02 28.32
C ASP A 285 30.00 18.60 27.01
N LEU A 286 30.67 19.73 27.07
CA LEU A 286 31.22 20.47 25.94
C LEU A 286 32.69 20.16 25.66
N SER A 287 33.27 19.23 26.40
CA SER A 287 34.69 18.87 26.21
C SER A 287 34.96 18.15 24.90
N PHE A 288 33.93 17.49 24.31
CA PHE A 288 34.06 16.66 23.13
C PHE A 288 35.22 15.65 23.16
N ALA A 289 35.70 15.33 24.36
CA ALA A 289 36.88 14.50 24.55
C ALA A 289 36.63 13.00 24.34
N SER A 290 35.36 12.58 24.41
CA SER A 290 34.97 11.17 24.25
C SER A 290 33.68 11.04 23.43
N GLY A 291 33.45 9.85 22.87
CA GLY A 291 32.19 9.56 22.18
C GLY A 291 30.94 9.74 23.05
N ASP A 292 31.07 9.47 24.36
CA ASP A 292 29.98 9.63 25.31
C ASP A 292 29.64 11.10 25.56
N SER A 293 30.64 11.99 25.63
CA SER A 293 30.41 13.43 25.76
C SER A 293 29.72 14.01 24.52
N ILE A 294 30.14 13.59 23.32
CA ILE A 294 29.52 13.97 22.05
C ILE A 294 28.06 13.49 21.99
N ASN A 295 27.81 12.21 22.28
CA ASN A 295 26.47 11.64 22.30
C ASN A 295 25.55 12.31 23.33
N GLY A 296 26.08 12.62 24.51
CA GLY A 296 25.37 13.38 25.56
C GLY A 296 24.96 14.75 25.09
N PHE A 297 25.89 15.52 24.49
CA PHE A 297 25.63 16.85 23.94
C PHE A 297 24.58 16.82 22.83
N VAL A 298 24.70 15.88 21.87
CA VAL A 298 23.73 15.70 20.78
C VAL A 298 22.33 15.37 21.33
N SER A 299 22.24 14.50 22.33
CA SER A 299 20.96 14.16 22.99
C SER A 299 20.29 15.39 23.60
N TRP A 300 21.05 16.26 24.26
CA TRP A 300 20.54 17.53 24.80
C TRP A 300 20.11 18.51 23.70
N CYS A 301 20.86 18.61 22.60
CA CYS A 301 20.47 19.43 21.45
C CYS A 301 19.13 18.94 20.85
N ILE A 302 18.95 17.63 20.68
CA ILE A 302 17.71 17.04 20.18
C ILE A 302 16.53 17.36 21.11
N LEU A 303 16.74 17.22 22.44
CA LEU A 303 15.68 17.50 23.42
C LEU A 303 15.30 18.99 23.41
N LEU A 304 16.27 19.90 23.44
CA LEU A 304 16.01 21.34 23.47
C LEU A 304 15.36 21.84 22.18
N THR A 305 15.89 21.47 21.02
CA THR A 305 15.30 21.87 19.73
C THR A 305 13.92 21.27 19.53
N GLY A 306 13.74 20.01 19.90
CA GLY A 306 12.45 19.32 19.80
C GLY A 306 11.39 19.92 20.73
N THR A 307 11.74 20.26 21.97
CA THR A 307 10.80 20.90 22.92
C THR A 307 10.40 22.31 22.47
N VAL A 308 11.34 23.10 21.96
CA VAL A 308 11.04 24.45 21.41
C VAL A 308 10.10 24.33 20.19
N LEU A 309 10.39 23.45 19.25
CA LEU A 309 9.53 23.23 18.10
C LEU A 309 8.14 22.72 18.51
N ALA A 310 8.08 21.76 19.43
CA ALA A 310 6.82 21.24 19.96
C ALA A 310 6.00 22.35 20.62
N ALA A 311 6.61 23.24 21.39
CA ALA A 311 5.95 24.38 21.99
C ALA A 311 5.38 25.35 20.93
N ILE A 312 6.15 25.69 19.89
CA ILE A 312 5.70 26.56 18.79
C ILE A 312 4.48 25.93 18.10
N PHE A 313 4.57 24.66 17.67
CA PHE A 313 3.46 23.98 17.01
C PHE A 313 2.25 23.79 17.94
N GLY A 314 2.49 23.56 19.23
CA GLY A 314 1.44 23.43 20.23
C GLY A 314 0.66 24.73 20.42
N VAL A 315 1.34 25.86 20.59
CA VAL A 315 0.71 27.19 20.72
C VAL A 315 -0.05 27.54 19.44
N CYS A 316 0.58 27.39 18.28
CA CYS A 316 -0.11 27.63 16.99
C CYS A 316 -1.33 26.74 16.82
N GLY A 317 -1.24 25.49 17.24
CA GLY A 317 -2.35 24.55 17.20
C GLY A 317 -3.50 24.92 18.14
N ALA A 318 -3.19 25.35 19.36
CA ALA A 318 -4.19 25.81 20.33
C ALA A 318 -4.90 27.10 19.87
N LEU A 319 -4.14 28.07 19.35
CA LEU A 319 -4.73 29.31 18.80
C LEU A 319 -5.64 29.07 17.62
N LYS A 320 -5.28 28.12 16.73
CA LYS A 320 -6.13 27.73 15.60
C LYS A 320 -7.41 27.00 16.03
N ASN A 321 -7.37 26.29 17.15
CA ASN A 321 -8.55 25.60 17.68
C ASN A 321 -9.57 26.57 18.29
N ASN A 322 -9.08 27.65 18.92
CA ASN A 322 -9.93 28.68 19.55
C ASN A 322 -10.57 29.64 18.53
N ARG A 323 -10.13 29.60 17.24
CA ARG A 323 -10.72 30.42 16.17
C ARG A 323 -11.80 29.67 15.36
N LYS A 324 -12.05 28.42 15.65
CA LYS A 324 -13.15 27.62 15.09
C LYS A 324 -14.28 27.48 16.10
#